data_d73a834040245f489e9fb5989fa3bb48
#
_entry.id   d73a834040245f489e9fb5989fa3bb48
#
_cell.length_a   1.000
_cell.length_b   1.000
_cell.length_c   1.000
_cell.angle_alpha   90.00
_cell.angle_beta   90.00
_cell.angle_gamma   90.00
#
_symmetry.space_group_name_H-M   'P 1'
#
loop_
_entity.id
_entity.type
_entity.pdbx_description
1 polymer ?
#
loop_
_entity_poly.entity_id
_entity_poly.type
_entity_poly.pdbx_seq_one_letter_code
_entity_poly.pdbx_strand_id
1 'polypeptide(L)'
;MKKIYLVFASAITLFLIPFLSHADDHESTSMIKVLLVDGQNNHDWKKCSPVMIDTLQATGRFIVKRAIVAKEEIADFKPDFGQYDVILSNYNGDPWLKETQHSFVQYIKGGGNLVVVHAADNSFPKWKEYNEMIGLGGWKGRNEKDGPYV
;
A
#
# COMPACT_ATOMS: atom_id res chain seq x y z
N MET A 1 65.02 6.73 -66.04
CA MET A 1 64.30 7.36 -64.89
C MET A 1 62.87 6.69 -64.85
N LYS A 2 62.67 5.81 -63.86
CA LYS A 2 61.37 5.12 -63.70
C LYS A 2 60.54 5.93 -62.67
N LYS A 3 59.37 6.41 -63.10
CA LYS A 3 58.41 7.12 -62.24
C LYS A 3 57.60 6.05 -61.47
N ILE A 4 57.68 6.10 -60.15
CA ILE A 4 56.84 5.31 -59.23
C ILE A 4 55.59 6.12 -58.91
N TYR A 5 54.44 5.60 -59.28
CA TYR A 5 53.15 6.16 -58.84
C TYR A 5 52.67 5.45 -57.56
N LEU A 6 52.54 6.21 -56.50
CA LEU A 6 52.01 5.74 -55.21
C LEU A 6 50.48 5.95 -55.24
N VAL A 7 49.75 4.84 -55.23
CA VAL A 7 48.28 4.86 -55.14
C VAL A 7 47.90 4.78 -53.66
N PHE A 8 47.32 5.85 -53.13
CA PHE A 8 46.74 5.87 -51.79
C PHE A 8 45.31 5.28 -51.91
N ALA A 9 45.13 4.05 -51.39
CA ALA A 9 43.84 3.47 -51.17
C ALA A 9 43.28 4.00 -49.86
N SER A 10 42.26 4.89 -49.93
CA SER A 10 41.53 5.38 -48.76
C SER A 10 40.46 4.35 -48.34
N ALA A 11 40.70 3.64 -47.27
CA ALA A 11 39.71 2.72 -46.70
C ALA A 11 38.65 3.54 -45.92
N ILE A 12 37.44 3.65 -46.45
CA ILE A 12 36.29 4.21 -45.76
C ILE A 12 35.75 3.13 -44.84
N THR A 13 36.04 3.22 -43.56
CA THR A 13 35.46 2.37 -42.51
C THR A 13 34.06 2.85 -42.23
N LEU A 14 33.05 2.17 -42.71
CA LEU A 14 31.65 2.41 -42.42
C LEU A 14 31.36 1.91 -40.99
N PHE A 15 31.27 2.81 -40.02
CA PHE A 15 30.82 2.48 -38.66
C PHE A 15 29.29 2.24 -38.69
N LEU A 16 28.90 0.97 -38.70
CA LEU A 16 27.52 0.58 -38.39
C LEU A 16 27.31 0.80 -36.91
N ILE A 17 26.66 1.89 -36.54
CA ILE A 17 26.14 2.09 -35.18
C ILE A 17 24.92 1.18 -35.04
N PRO A 18 24.94 0.17 -34.16
CA PRO A 18 23.73 -0.58 -33.89
C PRO A 18 22.71 0.37 -33.26
N PHE A 19 21.60 0.57 -33.94
CA PHE A 19 20.43 1.20 -33.37
C PHE A 19 19.91 0.24 -32.29
N LEU A 20 20.34 0.50 -31.02
CA LEU A 20 19.71 -0.13 -29.87
C LEU A 20 18.28 0.39 -29.83
N SER A 21 17.36 -0.39 -30.38
CA SER A 21 15.96 -0.24 -30.10
C SER A 21 15.81 -0.45 -28.60
N HIS A 22 15.59 0.63 -27.86
CA HIS A 22 15.01 0.53 -26.53
C HIS A 22 13.61 -0.07 -26.77
N ALA A 23 13.51 -1.39 -26.55
CA ALA A 23 12.20 -1.96 -26.24
C ALA A 23 11.79 -1.25 -24.94
N ASP A 24 10.74 -0.44 -25.01
CA ASP A 24 10.02 -0.03 -23.81
C ASP A 24 9.54 -1.34 -23.17
N ASP A 25 10.29 -1.81 -22.18
CA ASP A 25 9.80 -2.77 -21.22
C ASP A 25 8.61 -2.09 -20.53
N HIS A 26 7.43 -2.27 -21.10
CA HIS A 26 6.18 -2.13 -20.40
C HIS A 26 6.23 -3.18 -19.30
N GLU A 27 6.90 -2.83 -18.21
CA GLU A 27 6.79 -3.54 -16.94
C GLU A 27 5.30 -3.60 -16.66
N SER A 28 4.73 -4.78 -16.79
CA SER A 28 3.34 -5.05 -16.43
C SER A 28 3.22 -4.75 -14.96
N THR A 29 2.88 -3.49 -14.62
CA THR A 29 2.69 -3.06 -13.24
C THR A 29 1.53 -3.87 -12.69
N SER A 30 1.86 -4.88 -11.87
CA SER A 30 0.86 -5.69 -11.20
C SER A 30 -0.03 -4.77 -10.38
N MET A 31 -1.36 -4.99 -10.46
CA MET A 31 -2.32 -4.18 -9.70
C MET A 31 -2.10 -4.37 -8.20
N ILE A 32 -2.14 -3.27 -7.47
CA ILE A 32 -1.97 -3.25 -6.01
C ILE A 32 -3.23 -3.82 -5.36
N LYS A 33 -3.08 -4.85 -4.54
CA LYS A 33 -4.16 -5.52 -3.82
C LYS A 33 -4.37 -4.82 -2.47
N VAL A 34 -5.55 -4.26 -2.28
CA VAL A 34 -5.94 -3.55 -1.05
C VAL A 34 -7.03 -4.33 -0.32
N LEU A 35 -6.87 -4.52 0.98
CA LEU A 35 -7.95 -4.92 1.87
C LEU A 35 -8.44 -3.68 2.62
N LEU A 36 -9.65 -3.19 2.30
CA LEU A 36 -10.32 -2.18 3.09
C LEU A 36 -11.08 -2.86 4.24
N VAL A 37 -10.76 -2.46 5.47
CA VAL A 37 -11.42 -2.98 6.68
C VAL A 37 -12.29 -1.88 7.28
N ASP A 38 -13.58 -2.19 7.45
CA ASP A 38 -14.57 -1.32 8.10
C ASP A 38 -15.62 -2.13 8.88
N GLY A 39 -16.82 -1.61 9.09
CA GLY A 39 -17.93 -2.32 9.77
C GLY A 39 -18.32 -1.70 11.09
N GLN A 40 -17.40 -1.02 11.75
CA GLN A 40 -17.65 -0.18 12.92
C GLN A 40 -16.85 1.11 12.79
N ASN A 41 -17.50 2.25 12.99
CA ASN A 41 -16.87 3.57 12.99
C ASN A 41 -17.87 4.59 13.54
N ASN A 42 -17.43 5.65 14.17
CA ASN A 42 -18.25 6.79 14.59
C ASN A 42 -18.59 7.76 13.45
N HIS A 43 -17.94 7.60 12.28
CA HIS A 43 -18.31 8.25 11.03
C HIS A 43 -19.18 7.34 10.14
N ASP A 44 -19.80 7.90 9.10
CA ASP A 44 -20.64 7.16 8.17
C ASP A 44 -19.81 6.30 7.21
N TRP A 45 -19.19 5.23 7.75
CA TRP A 45 -18.37 4.31 6.99
C TRP A 45 -19.16 3.63 5.85
N LYS A 46 -20.48 3.48 6.01
CA LYS A 46 -21.34 2.88 4.99
C LYS A 46 -21.37 3.70 3.70
N LYS A 47 -21.22 5.03 3.81
CA LYS A 47 -21.08 5.92 2.66
C LYS A 47 -19.63 6.15 2.25
N CYS A 48 -18.74 6.34 3.21
CA CYS A 48 -17.35 6.68 2.92
C CYS A 48 -16.57 5.53 2.27
N SER A 49 -16.74 4.30 2.76
CA SER A 49 -15.97 3.16 2.25
C SER A 49 -16.23 2.85 0.77
N PRO A 50 -17.48 2.84 0.27
CA PRO A 50 -17.72 2.70 -1.17
C PRO A 50 -17.02 3.76 -2.01
N VAL A 51 -17.06 5.02 -1.59
CA VAL A 51 -16.39 6.12 -2.32
C VAL A 51 -14.88 5.90 -2.38
N MET A 52 -14.26 5.46 -1.29
CA MET A 52 -12.83 5.12 -1.29
C MET A 52 -12.51 3.98 -2.25
N ILE A 53 -13.33 2.93 -2.26
CA ILE A 53 -13.18 1.78 -3.17
C ILE A 53 -13.28 2.25 -4.62
N ASP A 54 -14.34 2.96 -4.96
CA ASP A 54 -14.60 3.43 -6.33
C ASP A 54 -13.48 4.36 -6.80
N THR A 55 -13.00 5.25 -5.93
CA THR A 55 -11.89 6.17 -6.23
C THR A 55 -10.60 5.42 -6.54
N LEU A 56 -10.24 4.43 -5.73
CA LEU A 56 -9.03 3.64 -5.95
C LEU A 56 -9.15 2.81 -7.23
N GLN A 57 -10.26 2.11 -7.42
CA GLN A 57 -10.46 1.25 -8.59
C GLN A 57 -10.53 2.04 -9.90
N ALA A 58 -11.10 3.25 -9.88
CA ALA A 58 -11.16 4.14 -11.06
C ALA A 58 -9.78 4.52 -11.61
N THR A 59 -8.72 4.41 -10.82
CA THR A 59 -7.34 4.67 -11.29
C THR A 59 -6.81 3.55 -12.18
N GLY A 60 -7.44 2.37 -12.20
CA GLY A 60 -6.94 1.18 -12.88
C GLY A 60 -5.70 0.54 -12.23
N ARG A 61 -5.26 1.02 -11.07
CA ARG A 61 -4.04 0.56 -10.38
C ARG A 61 -4.30 -0.35 -9.19
N PHE A 62 -5.53 -0.40 -8.68
CA PHE A 62 -5.87 -1.11 -7.45
C PHE A 62 -6.97 -2.14 -7.66
N ILE A 63 -6.82 -3.28 -6.98
CA ILE A 63 -7.89 -4.25 -6.73
C ILE A 63 -8.24 -4.14 -5.25
N VAL A 64 -9.45 -3.68 -4.93
CA VAL A 64 -9.88 -3.50 -3.56
C VAL A 64 -10.85 -4.60 -3.17
N LYS A 65 -10.53 -5.36 -2.12
CA LYS A 65 -11.47 -6.18 -1.38
C LYS A 65 -11.90 -5.46 -0.11
N ARG A 66 -13.14 -5.66 0.30
CA ARG A 66 -13.69 -5.08 1.51
C ARG A 66 -13.99 -6.16 2.53
N ALA A 67 -13.57 -5.97 3.77
CA ALA A 67 -13.96 -6.75 4.93
C ALA A 67 -14.81 -5.86 5.85
N ILE A 68 -16.10 -6.19 5.96
CA ILE A 68 -17.00 -5.54 6.91
C ILE A 68 -16.93 -6.34 8.20
N VAL A 69 -16.52 -5.71 9.29
CA VAL A 69 -16.34 -6.36 10.59
C VAL A 69 -17.38 -5.78 11.55
N ALA A 70 -18.58 -6.32 11.49
CA ALA A 70 -19.61 -6.01 12.47
C ALA A 70 -19.24 -6.58 13.83
N LYS A 71 -19.89 -6.10 14.90
CA LYS A 71 -19.57 -6.52 16.27
C LYS A 71 -19.71 -8.03 16.45
N GLU A 72 -20.72 -8.60 15.84
CA GLU A 72 -21.05 -10.03 15.91
C GLU A 72 -20.09 -10.90 15.10
N GLU A 73 -19.35 -10.29 14.15
CA GLU A 73 -18.47 -10.98 13.20
C GLU A 73 -16.99 -10.92 13.61
N ILE A 74 -16.65 -10.26 14.72
CA ILE A 74 -15.26 -10.12 15.17
C ILE A 74 -14.57 -11.47 15.37
N ALA A 75 -15.30 -12.48 15.84
CA ALA A 75 -14.77 -13.82 16.07
C ALA A 75 -14.35 -14.52 14.76
N ASP A 76 -15.02 -14.20 13.67
CA ASP A 76 -14.79 -14.79 12.34
C ASP A 76 -13.83 -13.94 11.47
N PHE A 77 -13.47 -12.74 11.94
CA PHE A 77 -12.54 -11.88 11.22
C PHE A 77 -11.11 -12.38 11.36
N LYS A 78 -10.71 -13.22 10.41
CA LYS A 78 -9.38 -13.86 10.35
C LYS A 78 -8.82 -13.79 8.92
N PRO A 79 -8.58 -12.60 8.38
CA PRO A 79 -8.05 -12.47 7.03
C PRO A 79 -6.62 -12.97 6.95
N ASP A 80 -6.28 -13.55 5.81
CA ASP A 80 -4.88 -13.72 5.43
C ASP A 80 -4.35 -12.37 4.90
N PHE A 81 -3.78 -11.58 5.80
CA PHE A 81 -3.25 -10.25 5.46
C PHE A 81 -2.14 -10.31 4.41
N GLY A 82 -1.37 -11.42 4.36
CA GLY A 82 -0.28 -11.61 3.42
C GLY A 82 -0.70 -11.66 1.94
N GLN A 83 -2.00 -11.80 1.67
CA GLN A 83 -2.53 -11.75 0.30
C GLN A 83 -2.69 -10.32 -0.25
N TYR A 84 -2.44 -9.30 0.57
CA TYR A 84 -2.65 -7.89 0.24
C TYR A 84 -1.36 -7.10 0.35
N ASP A 85 -1.18 -6.17 -0.58
CA ASP A 85 -0.06 -5.23 -0.58
C ASP A 85 -0.28 -4.10 0.43
N VAL A 86 -1.56 -3.75 0.67
CA VAL A 86 -1.94 -2.65 1.58
C VAL A 86 -3.20 -3.02 2.35
N ILE A 87 -3.19 -2.74 3.64
CA ILE A 87 -4.39 -2.72 4.48
C ILE A 87 -4.84 -1.27 4.64
N LEU A 88 -6.06 -0.96 4.19
CA LEU A 88 -6.70 0.34 4.34
C LEU A 88 -7.71 0.26 5.47
N SER A 89 -7.37 0.79 6.64
CA SER A 89 -8.22 0.76 7.83
C SER A 89 -9.14 1.98 7.88
N ASN A 90 -10.45 1.75 7.75
CA ASN A 90 -11.53 2.68 8.09
C ASN A 90 -12.36 2.11 9.25
N TYR A 91 -11.73 1.35 10.12
CA TYR A 91 -12.34 0.65 11.25
C TYR A 91 -12.07 1.39 12.56
N ASN A 92 -13.10 1.73 13.30
CA ASN A 92 -13.01 2.25 14.66
C ASN A 92 -14.10 1.60 15.51
N GLY A 93 -13.80 0.43 16.04
CA GLY A 93 -14.75 -0.43 16.73
C GLY A 93 -14.15 -1.28 17.84
N ASP A 94 -14.87 -2.35 18.16
CA ASP A 94 -14.45 -3.30 19.18
C ASP A 94 -13.11 -3.98 18.82
N PRO A 95 -12.31 -4.37 19.81
CA PRO A 95 -11.00 -5.00 19.59
C PRO A 95 -11.13 -6.31 18.81
N TRP A 96 -10.28 -6.51 17.82
CA TRP A 96 -10.10 -7.82 17.16
C TRP A 96 -9.58 -8.88 18.13
N LEU A 97 -9.81 -10.14 17.84
CA LEU A 97 -9.25 -11.23 18.62
C LEU A 97 -7.73 -11.18 18.62
N LYS A 98 -7.11 -11.70 19.69
CA LYS A 98 -5.65 -11.69 19.85
C LYS A 98 -4.91 -12.40 18.71
N GLU A 99 -5.48 -13.45 18.16
CA GLU A 99 -4.92 -14.17 17.01
C GLU A 99 -4.89 -13.29 15.75
N THR A 100 -5.96 -12.53 15.49
CA THR A 100 -6.04 -11.58 14.37
C THR A 100 -5.07 -10.41 14.57
N GLN A 101 -4.99 -9.88 15.81
CA GLN A 101 -4.01 -8.86 16.15
C GLN A 101 -2.58 -9.35 15.92
N HIS A 102 -2.27 -10.59 16.34
CA HIS A 102 -0.96 -11.18 16.14
C HIS A 102 -0.63 -11.32 14.64
N SER A 103 -1.55 -11.88 13.86
CA SER A 103 -1.38 -12.03 12.40
C SER A 103 -1.13 -10.69 11.73
N PHE A 104 -1.86 -9.64 12.14
CA PHE A 104 -1.66 -8.30 11.62
C PHE A 104 -0.28 -7.72 11.97
N VAL A 105 0.18 -7.91 13.22
CA VAL A 105 1.54 -7.52 13.62
C VAL A 105 2.60 -8.23 12.78
N GLN A 106 2.43 -9.52 12.50
CA GLN A 106 3.38 -10.26 11.66
C GLN A 106 3.39 -9.73 10.21
N TYR A 107 2.22 -9.39 9.66
CA TYR A 107 2.10 -8.77 8.34
C TYR A 107 2.90 -7.46 8.26
N ILE A 108 2.72 -6.56 9.23
CA ILE A 108 3.45 -5.29 9.27
C ILE A 108 4.96 -5.50 9.45
N LYS A 109 5.37 -6.39 10.35
CA LYS A 109 6.79 -6.74 10.55
C LYS A 109 7.44 -7.37 9.32
N GLY A 110 6.65 -8.05 8.50
CA GLY A 110 7.06 -8.62 7.22
C GLY A 110 7.16 -7.61 6.08
N GLY A 111 6.93 -6.32 6.34
CA GLY A 111 6.98 -5.26 5.32
C GLY A 111 5.62 -4.93 4.70
N GLY A 112 4.52 -5.40 5.25
CA GLY A 112 3.17 -5.03 4.83
C GLY A 112 2.86 -3.57 5.10
N ASN A 113 1.97 -2.98 4.30
CA ASN A 113 1.65 -1.56 4.35
C ASN A 113 0.30 -1.31 5.02
N LEU A 114 0.22 -0.24 5.81
CA LEU A 114 -0.99 0.22 6.49
C LEU A 114 -1.30 1.66 6.12
N VAL A 115 -2.54 1.90 5.71
CA VAL A 115 -3.12 3.24 5.59
C VAL A 115 -4.27 3.36 6.58
N VAL A 116 -4.28 4.40 7.38
CA VAL A 116 -5.29 4.65 8.41
C VAL A 116 -6.10 5.87 8.02
N VAL A 117 -7.42 5.68 7.91
CA VAL A 117 -8.36 6.76 7.63
C VAL A 117 -9.03 7.16 8.95
N HIS A 118 -9.13 8.44 9.22
CA HIS A 118 -9.85 8.94 10.38
C HIS A 118 -11.33 8.43 10.38
N ALA A 119 -11.84 7.81 11.47
CA ALA A 119 -11.24 7.79 12.84
C ALA A 119 -10.60 6.43 13.20
N ALA A 120 -10.01 5.70 12.26
CA ALA A 120 -9.34 4.44 12.58
C ALA A 120 -8.05 4.65 13.42
N ASP A 121 -7.52 5.86 13.45
CA ASP A 121 -6.47 6.30 14.37
C ASP A 121 -6.89 6.25 15.86
N ASN A 122 -8.19 6.30 16.11
CA ASN A 122 -8.77 6.16 17.46
C ASN A 122 -9.01 4.70 17.88
N SER A 123 -8.81 3.76 16.96
CA SER A 123 -9.04 2.35 17.24
C SER A 123 -8.03 1.78 18.23
N PHE A 124 -8.48 0.75 18.92
CA PHE A 124 -7.62 -0.10 19.73
C PHE A 124 -6.73 0.63 20.76
N PRO A 125 -7.26 1.48 21.63
CA PRO A 125 -6.46 2.32 22.55
C PRO A 125 -5.57 1.51 23.50
N LYS A 126 -5.85 0.23 23.69
CA LYS A 126 -5.07 -0.69 24.55
C LYS A 126 -4.15 -1.63 23.75
N TRP A 127 -4.11 -1.53 22.43
CA TRP A 127 -3.24 -2.34 21.60
C TRP A 127 -1.97 -1.55 21.27
N LYS A 128 -0.93 -1.79 22.08
CA LYS A 128 0.32 -1.03 22.02
C LYS A 128 0.96 -1.06 20.63
N GLU A 129 1.05 -2.24 20.01
CA GLU A 129 1.68 -2.40 18.70
C GLU A 129 0.92 -1.63 17.62
N TYR A 130 -0.41 -1.56 17.67
CA TYR A 130 -1.19 -0.76 16.73
C TYR A 130 -0.87 0.73 16.88
N ASN A 131 -0.81 1.22 18.12
CA ASN A 131 -0.47 2.61 18.42
C ASN A 131 0.96 2.96 17.97
N GLU A 132 1.89 2.01 18.04
CA GLU A 132 3.25 2.16 17.52
C GLU A 132 3.26 2.22 15.97
N MET A 133 2.48 1.37 15.29
CA MET A 133 2.37 1.35 13.83
C MET A 133 1.87 2.66 13.26
N ILE A 134 0.86 3.28 13.89
CA ILE A 134 0.25 4.51 13.41
C ILE A 134 0.92 5.78 13.95
N GLY A 135 1.84 5.65 14.89
CA GLY A 135 2.61 6.76 15.47
C GLY A 135 1.83 7.68 16.43
N LEU A 136 0.51 7.69 16.36
CA LEU A 136 -0.39 8.58 17.11
C LEU A 136 -1.63 7.82 17.57
N GLY A 137 -1.47 6.86 18.46
CA GLY A 137 -2.58 6.09 18.98
C GLY A 137 -3.04 6.52 20.38
N GLY A 138 -4.14 5.90 20.83
CA GLY A 138 -4.60 6.03 22.21
C GLY A 138 -5.33 7.34 22.53
N TRP A 139 -6.10 7.88 21.60
CA TRP A 139 -6.82 9.15 21.73
C TRP A 139 -7.84 9.21 22.86
N LYS A 140 -8.30 8.08 23.35
CA LYS A 140 -9.30 8.05 24.40
C LYS A 140 -8.74 8.66 25.69
N GLY A 141 -9.26 9.84 26.06
CA GLY A 141 -8.81 10.60 27.24
C GLY A 141 -7.64 11.54 26.97
N ARG A 142 -7.13 11.64 25.74
CA ARG A 142 -6.11 12.66 25.39
C ARG A 142 -6.67 14.07 25.46
N ASN A 143 -5.82 14.99 25.87
CA ASN A 143 -6.08 16.41 25.94
C ASN A 143 -4.77 17.18 25.74
N GLU A 144 -4.80 18.50 25.75
CA GLU A 144 -3.66 19.37 25.49
C GLU A 144 -2.46 19.15 26.45
N LYS A 145 -2.68 18.46 27.56
CA LYS A 145 -1.64 18.15 28.56
C LYS A 145 -0.81 16.92 28.17
N ASP A 146 -1.30 16.12 27.24
CA ASP A 146 -0.63 14.88 26.80
C ASP A 146 0.43 15.12 25.71
N GLY A 147 0.64 16.37 25.32
CA GLY A 147 1.64 16.79 24.35
C GLY A 147 1.08 17.58 23.18
N PRO A 148 1.94 18.13 22.34
CA PRO A 148 1.50 18.90 21.18
C PRO A 148 0.72 18.01 20.21
N TYR A 149 -0.36 18.55 19.67
CA TYR A 149 -0.97 18.00 18.47
C TYR A 149 -0.02 18.23 17.31
N VAL A 150 0.34 17.16 16.61
CA VAL A 150 1.16 17.24 15.39
C VAL A 150 0.26 17.34 14.18
#